data_373a03e25d5f2dc9af68594b53e14b4d
#
_entry.id   373a03e25d5f2dc9af68594b53e14b4d
#
_cell.length_a   1.000
_cell.length_b   1.000
_cell.length_c   1.000
_cell.angle_alpha   90.00
_cell.angle_beta   90.00
_cell.angle_gamma   90.00
#
_symmetry.space_group_name_H-M   'P 1'
#
loop_
_entity.id
_entity.type
_entity.pdbx_description
1 polymer ?
#
loop_
_entity_poly.entity_id
_entity_poly.type
_entity_poly.pdbx_seq_one_letter_code
_entity_poly.pdbx_strand_id
1 'polypeptide(L)'
;MIEIIPATDIIGGQCVRLTHGDYASRKTYYRDPLEAALRFEEAGIRRLHMVDLDGAKASEPRNLAVLERIAARTSLEVQYGGGIKSREALHSVFDAGARRAICGSVAVRRPDLFAAWLAEFDPGRLILGADVRNGAVAIEGWLESSTLSAPELIGRFIPQGLTQVICTDISRDGMLCGPSAAFYADLQGRFPTVEITVSGGISSMSDIEELDRQGLRSVIVGKALYEGRITLKDLARCLPNA
;
A
#
# COMPACT_ATOMS: atom_id res chain seq x y z
N MET A 1 -15.43 4.44 11.15
CA MET A 1 -14.07 4.90 11.51
C MET A 1 -13.11 4.32 10.48
N ILE A 2 -12.23 5.13 9.92
CA ILE A 2 -11.27 4.74 8.88
C ILE A 2 -10.25 3.73 9.42
N GLU A 3 -9.94 2.68 8.66
CA GLU A 3 -8.91 1.71 9.02
C GLU A 3 -7.51 2.27 8.76
N ILE A 4 -6.63 2.19 9.76
CA ILE A 4 -5.25 2.64 9.65
C ILE A 4 -4.34 1.42 9.38
N ILE A 5 -3.56 1.50 8.30
CA ILE A 5 -2.69 0.44 7.83
C ILE A 5 -1.24 0.93 7.91
N PRO A 6 -0.43 0.46 8.88
CA PRO A 6 0.99 0.77 8.91
C PRO A 6 1.72 0.29 7.65
N ALA A 7 2.70 1.10 7.20
CA ALA A 7 3.54 0.75 6.07
C ALA A 7 4.94 0.29 6.52
N THR A 8 5.42 -0.78 5.91
CA THR A 8 6.77 -1.32 6.11
C THR A 8 7.43 -1.53 4.75
N ASP A 9 8.40 -0.68 4.40
CA ASP A 9 9.20 -0.82 3.19
C ASP A 9 10.42 -1.67 3.50
N ILE A 10 10.76 -2.61 2.62
CA ILE A 10 11.84 -3.56 2.82
C ILE A 10 12.94 -3.37 1.78
N ILE A 11 14.18 -3.18 2.25
CA ILE A 11 15.41 -3.24 1.46
C ILE A 11 16.42 -4.12 2.19
N GLY A 12 16.92 -5.17 1.53
CA GLY A 12 17.92 -6.08 2.10
C GLY A 12 17.45 -6.72 3.40
N GLY A 13 16.17 -7.07 3.50
CA GLY A 13 15.57 -7.67 4.68
C GLY A 13 15.34 -6.72 5.87
N GLN A 14 15.55 -5.41 5.70
CA GLN A 14 15.41 -4.41 6.77
C GLN A 14 14.21 -3.48 6.52
N CYS A 15 13.55 -3.03 7.60
CA CYS A 15 12.49 -2.03 7.53
C CYS A 15 13.11 -0.64 7.37
N VAL A 16 12.78 0.01 6.26
CA VAL A 16 13.33 1.31 5.86
C VAL A 16 12.23 2.30 5.49
N ARG A 17 12.61 3.56 5.31
CA ARG A 17 11.80 4.57 4.60
C ARG A 17 12.69 5.35 3.64
N LEU A 18 12.13 5.67 2.51
CA LEU A 18 12.71 6.57 1.52
C LEU A 18 11.99 7.93 1.57
N THR A 19 12.60 8.95 1.01
CA THR A 19 11.95 10.23 0.74
C THR A 19 11.75 10.34 -0.77
N HIS A 20 10.51 10.52 -1.24
CA HIS A 20 10.14 10.53 -2.66
C HIS A 20 10.62 9.30 -3.47
N GLY A 21 10.78 8.14 -2.81
CA GLY A 21 11.28 6.93 -3.47
C GLY A 21 12.79 6.94 -3.76
N ASP A 22 13.54 7.95 -3.29
CA ASP A 22 14.98 8.02 -3.51
C ASP A 22 15.73 7.07 -2.59
N TYR A 23 16.38 6.05 -3.18
CA TYR A 23 17.18 5.05 -2.46
C TYR A 23 18.40 5.63 -1.72
N ALA A 24 18.92 6.79 -2.18
CA ALA A 24 20.02 7.49 -1.50
C ALA A 24 19.55 8.12 -0.17
N SER A 25 18.25 8.40 -0.02
CA SER A 25 17.65 8.95 1.20
C SER A 25 17.27 7.89 2.24
N ARG A 26 17.68 6.62 2.04
CA ARG A 26 17.33 5.48 2.87
C ARG A 26 17.63 5.74 4.36
N LYS A 27 16.60 5.59 5.20
CA LYS A 27 16.72 5.55 6.66
C LYS A 27 16.19 4.20 7.17
N THR A 28 17.02 3.46 7.90
CA THR A 28 16.62 2.18 8.52
C THR A 28 16.01 2.45 9.91
N TYR A 29 14.80 1.93 10.15
CA TYR A 29 14.10 2.03 11.44
C TYR A 29 14.17 0.74 12.24
N TYR A 30 14.05 -0.41 11.57
CA TYR A 30 14.21 -1.72 12.22
C TYR A 30 15.13 -2.60 11.37
N ARG A 31 16.11 -3.23 12.03
CA ARG A 31 16.95 -4.23 11.36
C ARG A 31 16.19 -5.52 11.10
N ASP A 32 15.26 -5.87 11.96
CA ASP A 32 14.30 -6.96 11.78
C ASP A 32 12.88 -6.40 11.62
N PRO A 33 12.26 -6.51 10.43
CA PRO A 33 10.89 -6.05 10.20
C PRO A 33 9.84 -6.73 11.07
N LEU A 34 10.11 -7.93 11.58
CA LEU A 34 9.21 -8.64 12.49
C LEU A 34 9.01 -7.87 13.81
N GLU A 35 10.02 -7.14 14.30
CA GLU A 35 9.87 -6.31 15.50
C GLU A 35 8.82 -5.21 15.32
N ALA A 36 8.79 -4.58 14.13
CA ALA A 36 7.76 -3.59 13.81
C ALA A 36 6.37 -4.23 13.70
N ALA A 37 6.28 -5.39 13.03
CA ALA A 37 5.03 -6.12 12.84
C ALA A 37 4.40 -6.54 14.19
N LEU A 38 5.19 -7.08 15.11
CA LEU A 38 4.73 -7.45 16.46
C LEU A 38 4.20 -6.25 17.24
N ARG A 39 4.87 -5.09 17.16
CA ARG A 39 4.40 -3.86 17.81
C ARG A 39 3.08 -3.36 17.22
N PHE A 40 2.88 -3.49 15.92
CA PHE A 40 1.62 -3.14 15.29
C PHE A 40 0.50 -4.09 15.71
N GLU A 41 0.76 -5.39 15.76
CA GLU A 41 -0.19 -6.38 16.26
C GLU A 41 -0.57 -6.13 17.73
N GLU A 42 0.42 -5.88 18.62
CA GLU A 42 0.19 -5.53 20.02
C GLU A 42 -0.68 -4.26 20.18
N ALA A 43 -0.58 -3.33 19.26
CA ALA A 43 -1.44 -2.14 19.21
C ALA A 43 -2.84 -2.42 18.65
N GLY A 44 -3.17 -3.66 18.29
CA GLY A 44 -4.46 -4.09 17.75
C GLY A 44 -4.65 -3.88 16.26
N ILE A 45 -3.59 -3.54 15.52
CA ILE A 45 -3.63 -3.43 14.05
C ILE A 45 -3.90 -4.81 13.46
N ARG A 46 -4.68 -4.83 12.39
CA ARG A 46 -5.05 -6.07 11.68
C ARG A 46 -4.39 -6.20 10.31
N ARG A 47 -4.19 -5.09 9.59
CA ARG A 47 -3.56 -5.06 8.27
C ARG A 47 -2.17 -4.44 8.33
N LEU A 48 -1.25 -4.99 7.52
CA LEU A 48 0.09 -4.45 7.31
C LEU A 48 0.34 -4.24 5.82
N HIS A 49 0.73 -3.03 5.44
CA HIS A 49 1.21 -2.73 4.09
C HIS A 49 2.72 -2.96 4.01
N MET A 50 3.13 -3.93 3.19
CA MET A 50 4.53 -4.29 3.00
C MET A 50 4.96 -4.07 1.56
N VAL A 51 6.01 -3.27 1.36
CA VAL A 51 6.58 -3.01 0.04
C VAL A 51 7.99 -3.57 -0.05
N ASP A 52 8.19 -4.51 -0.96
CA ASP A 52 9.50 -5.05 -1.33
C ASP A 52 10.15 -4.13 -2.36
N LEU A 53 10.95 -3.19 -1.88
CA LEU A 53 11.63 -2.22 -2.75
C LEU A 53 12.74 -2.86 -3.59
N ASP A 54 13.40 -3.92 -3.09
CA ASP A 54 14.33 -4.71 -3.91
C ASP A 54 13.59 -5.43 -5.03
N GLY A 55 12.41 -5.98 -4.72
CA GLY A 55 11.54 -6.64 -5.69
C GLY A 55 11.00 -5.67 -6.73
N ALA A 56 10.59 -4.47 -6.33
CA ALA A 56 10.16 -3.44 -7.25
C ALA A 56 11.25 -3.08 -8.27
N LYS A 57 12.51 -3.00 -7.82
CA LYS A 57 13.68 -2.74 -8.67
C LYS A 57 14.06 -3.93 -9.54
N ALA A 58 13.99 -5.16 -8.99
CA ALA A 58 14.36 -6.39 -9.69
C ALA A 58 13.27 -6.91 -10.64
N SER A 59 12.05 -6.38 -10.56
CA SER A 59 10.87 -6.87 -11.29
C SER A 59 10.44 -8.30 -10.92
N GLU A 60 10.83 -8.76 -9.75
CA GLU A 60 10.44 -10.04 -9.12
C GLU A 60 10.56 -9.92 -7.59
N PRO A 61 9.74 -10.62 -6.79
CA PRO A 61 9.83 -10.58 -5.33
C PRO A 61 11.20 -11.03 -4.82
N ARG A 62 11.78 -10.29 -3.86
CA ARG A 62 13.12 -10.55 -3.29
C ARG A 62 13.11 -10.80 -1.79
N ASN A 63 12.14 -10.26 -1.07
CA ASN A 63 12.06 -10.31 0.39
C ASN A 63 10.94 -11.24 0.89
N LEU A 64 10.62 -12.33 0.16
CA LEU A 64 9.58 -13.28 0.56
C LEU A 64 9.85 -13.93 1.93
N ALA A 65 11.11 -14.21 2.27
CA ALA A 65 11.46 -14.75 3.59
C ALA A 65 11.07 -13.80 4.76
N VAL A 66 11.03 -12.49 4.54
CA VAL A 66 10.53 -11.52 5.53
C VAL A 66 9.01 -11.63 5.65
N LEU A 67 8.31 -11.73 4.52
CA LEU A 67 6.86 -11.95 4.49
C LEU A 67 6.47 -13.23 5.21
N GLU A 68 7.11 -14.37 4.89
CA GLU A 68 6.89 -15.67 5.54
C GLU A 68 7.04 -15.59 7.06
N ARG A 69 8.10 -14.93 7.53
CA ARG A 69 8.35 -14.76 8.97
C ARG A 69 7.26 -13.93 9.65
N ILE A 70 6.82 -12.84 9.03
CA ILE A 70 5.75 -11.99 9.56
C ILE A 70 4.43 -12.78 9.58
N ALA A 71 4.06 -13.42 8.48
CA ALA A 71 2.83 -14.20 8.38
C ALA A 71 2.79 -15.39 9.35
N ALA A 72 3.95 -16.04 9.63
CA ALA A 72 4.03 -17.17 10.56
C ALA A 72 4.05 -16.76 12.04
N ARG A 73 4.39 -15.50 12.36
CA ARG A 73 4.63 -15.04 13.74
C ARG A 73 3.63 -14.00 14.21
N THR A 74 2.73 -13.55 13.34
CA THR A 74 1.67 -12.58 13.63
C THR A 74 0.36 -13.01 12.99
N SER A 75 -0.74 -12.44 13.46
CA SER A 75 -2.07 -12.57 12.85
C SER A 75 -2.36 -11.47 11.81
N LEU A 76 -1.37 -10.64 11.48
CA LEU A 76 -1.54 -9.53 10.56
C LEU A 76 -1.88 -10.01 9.14
N GLU A 77 -2.90 -9.42 8.56
CA GLU A 77 -3.22 -9.57 7.14
C GLU A 77 -2.26 -8.72 6.29
N VAL A 78 -1.20 -9.33 5.77
CA VAL A 78 -0.22 -8.60 4.97
C VAL A 78 -0.75 -8.36 3.56
N GLN A 79 -0.74 -7.09 3.12
CA GLN A 79 -0.87 -6.70 1.72
C GLN A 79 0.53 -6.39 1.17
N TYR A 80 0.98 -7.21 0.22
CA TYR A 80 2.36 -7.18 -0.28
C TYR A 80 2.43 -6.58 -1.67
N GLY A 81 3.37 -5.65 -1.89
CA GLY A 81 3.72 -5.08 -3.18
C GLY A 81 5.21 -5.12 -3.46
N GLY A 82 5.57 -5.05 -4.74
CA GLY A 82 6.95 -5.06 -5.19
C GLY A 82 7.32 -6.32 -6.00
N GLY A 83 7.62 -6.13 -7.27
CA GLY A 83 8.11 -7.19 -8.17
C GLY A 83 7.06 -8.14 -8.75
N ILE A 84 5.77 -7.96 -8.49
CA ILE A 84 4.71 -8.86 -8.99
C ILE A 84 4.42 -8.55 -10.46
N LYS A 85 5.07 -9.26 -11.38
CA LYS A 85 4.93 -9.07 -12.84
C LYS A 85 4.58 -10.35 -13.60
N SER A 86 4.48 -11.49 -12.91
CA SER A 86 4.09 -12.77 -13.49
C SER A 86 3.14 -13.54 -12.57
N ARG A 87 2.49 -14.57 -13.10
CA ARG A 87 1.61 -15.45 -12.33
C ARG A 87 2.39 -16.23 -11.27
N GLU A 88 3.60 -16.66 -11.60
CA GLU A 88 4.50 -17.37 -10.68
C GLU A 88 4.89 -16.47 -9.50
N ALA A 89 5.23 -15.20 -9.77
CA ALA A 89 5.51 -14.21 -8.73
C ALA A 89 4.29 -13.98 -7.83
N LEU A 90 3.08 -13.91 -8.41
CA LEU A 90 1.85 -13.76 -7.65
C LEU A 90 1.59 -14.97 -6.73
N HIS A 91 1.75 -16.21 -7.25
CA HIS A 91 1.64 -17.43 -6.43
C HIS A 91 2.68 -17.44 -5.31
N SER A 92 3.96 -17.14 -5.61
CA SER A 92 5.03 -17.13 -4.59
C SER A 92 4.72 -16.15 -3.45
N VAL A 93 4.11 -14.99 -3.74
CA VAL A 93 3.68 -14.02 -2.73
C VAL A 93 2.55 -14.57 -1.86
N PHE A 94 1.58 -15.27 -2.46
CA PHE A 94 0.50 -15.89 -1.70
C PHE A 94 0.96 -17.07 -0.88
N ASP A 95 1.84 -17.92 -1.42
CA ASP A 95 2.44 -19.08 -0.73
C ASP A 95 3.30 -18.62 0.45
N ALA A 96 3.97 -17.45 0.34
CA ALA A 96 4.71 -16.82 1.43
C ALA A 96 3.81 -16.18 2.51
N GLY A 97 2.49 -16.24 2.36
CA GLY A 97 1.52 -15.84 3.38
C GLY A 97 0.89 -14.46 3.21
N ALA A 98 1.07 -13.78 2.05
CA ALA A 98 0.32 -12.56 1.80
C ALA A 98 -1.18 -12.81 1.73
N ARG A 99 -1.95 -12.01 2.43
CA ARG A 99 -3.42 -12.02 2.29
C ARG A 99 -3.86 -11.34 1.00
N ARG A 100 -3.15 -10.27 0.59
CA ARG A 100 -3.44 -9.50 -0.62
C ARG A 100 -2.15 -9.18 -1.37
N ALA A 101 -2.23 -9.11 -2.70
CA ALA A 101 -1.14 -8.74 -3.58
C ALA A 101 -1.44 -7.39 -4.27
N ILE A 102 -0.47 -6.48 -4.24
CA ILE A 102 -0.58 -5.14 -4.84
C ILE A 102 0.06 -5.17 -6.22
N CYS A 103 -0.73 -4.89 -7.24
CA CYS A 103 -0.36 -4.92 -8.65
C CYS A 103 -0.42 -3.49 -9.22
N GLY A 104 0.75 -2.86 -9.39
CA GLY A 104 0.87 -1.52 -10.00
C GLY A 104 1.27 -1.60 -11.48
N SER A 105 2.58 -1.66 -11.77
CA SER A 105 3.13 -1.61 -13.13
C SER A 105 2.54 -2.66 -14.08
N VAL A 106 2.23 -3.86 -13.60
CA VAL A 106 1.64 -4.93 -14.40
C VAL A 106 0.25 -4.54 -14.93
N ALA A 107 -0.56 -3.85 -14.14
CA ALA A 107 -1.89 -3.40 -14.55
C ALA A 107 -1.83 -2.36 -15.69
N VAL A 108 -0.76 -1.56 -15.73
CA VAL A 108 -0.54 -0.56 -16.79
C VAL A 108 0.11 -1.21 -18.03
N ARG A 109 1.15 -2.02 -17.83
CA ARG A 109 1.97 -2.59 -18.92
C ARG A 109 1.34 -3.80 -19.58
N ARG A 110 0.58 -4.61 -18.83
CA ARG A 110 -0.05 -5.85 -19.28
C ARG A 110 -1.49 -5.95 -18.75
N PRO A 111 -2.37 -5.02 -19.18
CA PRO A 111 -3.74 -4.91 -18.63
C PRO A 111 -4.54 -6.21 -18.79
N ASP A 112 -4.36 -6.93 -19.89
CA ASP A 112 -5.06 -8.20 -20.14
C ASP A 112 -4.63 -9.29 -19.13
N LEU A 113 -3.35 -9.29 -18.73
CA LEU A 113 -2.86 -10.21 -17.71
C LEU A 113 -3.46 -9.89 -16.33
N PHE A 114 -3.51 -8.62 -15.95
CA PHE A 114 -4.12 -8.23 -14.68
C PHE A 114 -5.63 -8.49 -14.67
N ALA A 115 -6.32 -8.25 -15.80
CA ALA A 115 -7.73 -8.61 -15.95
C ALA A 115 -7.95 -10.13 -15.81
N ALA A 116 -7.09 -10.96 -16.41
CA ALA A 116 -7.14 -12.40 -16.23
C ALA A 116 -6.95 -12.82 -14.77
N TRP A 117 -6.05 -12.17 -14.04
CA TRP A 117 -5.87 -12.42 -12.60
C TRP A 117 -7.10 -12.03 -11.77
N LEU A 118 -7.75 -10.88 -12.07
CA LEU A 118 -8.99 -10.50 -11.41
C LEU A 118 -10.12 -11.52 -11.62
N ALA A 119 -10.15 -12.19 -12.78
CA ALA A 119 -11.11 -13.26 -13.06
C ALA A 119 -10.74 -14.61 -12.41
N GLU A 120 -9.46 -14.86 -12.19
CA GLU A 120 -8.96 -16.13 -11.64
C GLU A 120 -8.92 -16.16 -10.11
N PHE A 121 -8.45 -15.05 -9.50
CA PHE A 121 -8.31 -14.95 -8.04
C PHE A 121 -9.54 -14.27 -7.43
N ASP A 122 -9.80 -14.55 -6.15
CA ASP A 122 -10.81 -13.82 -5.38
C ASP A 122 -10.53 -12.29 -5.52
N PRO A 123 -11.51 -11.47 -5.94
CA PRO A 123 -11.33 -10.03 -6.09
C PRO A 123 -10.80 -9.33 -4.83
N GLY A 124 -11.09 -9.88 -3.64
CA GLY A 124 -10.57 -9.39 -2.36
C GLY A 124 -9.08 -9.66 -2.13
N ARG A 125 -8.41 -10.44 -2.99
CA ARG A 125 -6.98 -10.76 -2.88
C ARG A 125 -6.07 -9.87 -3.74
N LEU A 126 -6.63 -9.15 -4.69
CA LEU A 126 -5.86 -8.29 -5.59
C LEU A 126 -6.17 -6.82 -5.33
N ILE A 127 -5.13 -6.03 -5.18
CA ILE A 127 -5.20 -4.58 -5.02
C ILE A 127 -4.54 -3.92 -6.22
N LEU A 128 -5.23 -2.99 -6.87
CA LEU A 128 -4.62 -2.16 -7.89
C LEU A 128 -3.79 -1.06 -7.23
N GLY A 129 -2.49 -0.99 -7.55
CA GLY A 129 -1.63 0.13 -7.17
C GLY A 129 -1.73 1.25 -8.22
N ALA A 130 -2.19 2.43 -7.81
CA ALA A 130 -2.34 3.62 -8.65
C ALA A 130 -1.58 4.80 -8.04
N ASP A 131 -0.26 4.76 -8.10
CA ASP A 131 0.60 5.82 -7.58
C ASP A 131 0.63 6.99 -8.56
N VAL A 132 0.31 8.20 -8.11
CA VAL A 132 0.09 9.37 -8.98
C VAL A 132 1.16 10.43 -8.76
N ARG A 133 1.69 10.93 -9.88
CA ARG A 133 2.57 12.11 -9.92
C ARG A 133 2.09 13.04 -11.04
N ASN A 134 1.79 14.31 -10.71
CA ASN A 134 1.33 15.31 -11.68
C ASN A 134 0.11 14.85 -12.51
N GLY A 135 -0.84 14.15 -11.90
CA GLY A 135 -2.07 13.67 -12.54
C GLY A 135 -1.93 12.36 -13.32
N ALA A 136 -0.72 11.84 -13.54
CA ALA A 136 -0.45 10.59 -14.25
C ALA A 136 -0.01 9.48 -13.30
N VAL A 137 -0.39 8.24 -13.62
CA VAL A 137 0.04 7.05 -12.86
C VAL A 137 1.50 6.76 -13.16
N ALA A 138 2.30 6.66 -12.10
CA ALA A 138 3.71 6.26 -12.15
C ALA A 138 3.84 4.73 -12.08
N ILE A 139 4.88 4.22 -12.72
CA ILE A 139 5.18 2.79 -12.82
C ILE A 139 6.67 2.54 -12.59
N GLU A 140 7.08 1.25 -12.54
CA GLU A 140 8.46 0.82 -12.38
C GLU A 140 9.16 1.43 -11.14
N GLY A 141 8.48 1.37 -9.98
CA GLY A 141 9.00 1.98 -8.74
C GLY A 141 9.13 3.50 -8.83
N TRP A 142 8.18 4.15 -9.52
CA TRP A 142 8.10 5.60 -9.74
C TRP A 142 9.16 6.18 -10.69
N LEU A 143 9.89 5.33 -11.40
CA LEU A 143 10.93 5.77 -12.35
C LEU A 143 10.35 6.23 -13.69
N GLU A 144 9.16 5.74 -14.03
CA GLU A 144 8.47 6.10 -15.27
C GLU A 144 7.06 6.62 -14.98
N SER A 145 6.52 7.43 -15.88
CA SER A 145 5.11 7.87 -15.86
C SER A 145 4.36 7.29 -17.04
N SER A 146 3.16 6.80 -16.78
CA SER A 146 2.23 6.43 -17.85
C SER A 146 1.49 7.66 -18.38
N THR A 147 0.68 7.47 -19.41
CA THR A 147 -0.24 8.50 -19.93
C THR A 147 -1.61 8.42 -19.25
N LEU A 148 -1.86 7.44 -18.38
CA LEU A 148 -3.14 7.20 -17.73
C LEU A 148 -3.25 8.00 -16.43
N SER A 149 -4.40 8.59 -16.19
CA SER A 149 -4.80 9.08 -14.87
C SER A 149 -5.28 7.93 -13.98
N ALA A 150 -5.34 8.16 -12.66
CA ALA A 150 -5.89 7.15 -11.75
C ALA A 150 -7.35 6.79 -12.06
N PRO A 151 -8.27 7.74 -12.34
CA PRO A 151 -9.63 7.39 -12.74
C PRO A 151 -9.71 6.52 -14.00
N GLU A 152 -8.90 6.79 -15.03
CA GLU A 152 -8.87 5.97 -16.26
C GLU A 152 -8.37 4.56 -15.97
N LEU A 153 -7.31 4.42 -15.17
CA LEU A 153 -6.78 3.11 -14.81
C LEU A 153 -7.77 2.30 -13.97
N ILE A 154 -8.39 2.90 -12.96
CA ILE A 154 -9.40 2.25 -12.11
C ILE A 154 -10.61 1.86 -12.95
N GLY A 155 -11.16 2.80 -13.75
CA GLY A 155 -12.33 2.57 -14.59
C GLY A 155 -12.15 1.41 -15.57
N ARG A 156 -10.93 1.18 -16.05
CA ARG A 156 -10.61 0.05 -16.93
C ARG A 156 -10.92 -1.30 -16.27
N PHE A 157 -10.70 -1.45 -14.94
CA PHE A 157 -10.82 -2.74 -14.28
C PHE A 157 -12.10 -2.93 -13.46
N ILE A 158 -12.99 -1.93 -13.40
CA ILE A 158 -14.31 -2.08 -12.78
C ILE A 158 -15.12 -3.23 -13.42
N PRO A 159 -15.23 -3.33 -14.76
CA PRO A 159 -15.97 -4.44 -15.39
C PRO A 159 -15.34 -5.82 -15.12
N GLN A 160 -14.08 -5.88 -14.75
CA GLN A 160 -13.35 -7.11 -14.40
C GLN A 160 -13.42 -7.47 -12.90
N GLY A 161 -14.22 -6.72 -12.11
CA GLY A 161 -14.45 -7.03 -10.71
C GLY A 161 -13.42 -6.43 -9.74
N LEU A 162 -12.74 -5.35 -10.12
CA LEU A 162 -11.85 -4.63 -9.21
C LEU A 162 -12.62 -4.08 -8.00
N THR A 163 -12.16 -4.39 -6.79
CA THR A 163 -12.79 -3.97 -5.52
C THR A 163 -11.90 -3.14 -4.63
N GLN A 164 -10.57 -3.16 -4.85
CA GLN A 164 -9.61 -2.49 -3.96
C GLN A 164 -8.52 -1.77 -4.76
N VAL A 165 -8.24 -0.54 -4.35
CA VAL A 165 -7.20 0.32 -4.92
C VAL A 165 -6.39 0.95 -3.80
N ILE A 166 -5.07 0.94 -3.90
CA ILE A 166 -4.20 1.83 -3.17
C ILE A 166 -3.80 2.96 -4.11
N CYS A 167 -4.08 4.18 -3.72
CA CYS A 167 -3.69 5.36 -4.49
C CYS A 167 -2.71 6.20 -3.66
N THR A 168 -1.49 6.37 -4.17
CA THR A 168 -0.44 7.17 -3.52
C THR A 168 -0.24 8.49 -4.24
N ASP A 169 -0.37 9.60 -3.52
CA ASP A 169 0.13 10.89 -4.01
C ASP A 169 1.65 10.96 -3.76
N ILE A 170 2.43 10.66 -4.81
CA ILE A 170 3.90 10.59 -4.74
C ILE A 170 4.50 11.94 -4.32
N SER A 171 3.87 13.06 -4.72
CA SER A 171 4.37 14.40 -4.41
C SER A 171 4.34 14.71 -2.90
N ARG A 172 3.52 13.99 -2.15
CA ARG A 172 3.35 14.13 -0.70
C ARG A 172 3.96 12.99 0.08
N ASP A 173 4.30 11.85 -0.60
CA ASP A 173 4.80 10.68 0.12
C ASP A 173 6.11 10.96 0.86
N GLY A 174 6.12 10.63 2.15
CA GLY A 174 7.25 10.89 3.04
C GLY A 174 7.46 12.36 3.44
N MET A 175 6.60 13.31 3.00
CA MET A 175 6.76 14.75 3.25
C MET A 175 6.11 15.25 4.54
N LEU A 176 5.19 14.47 5.15
CA LEU A 176 4.47 14.86 6.37
C LEU A 176 3.76 16.24 6.23
N CYS A 177 3.13 16.47 5.08
CA CYS A 177 2.49 17.75 4.73
C CYS A 177 0.96 17.65 4.59
N GLY A 178 0.38 16.57 5.07
CA GLY A 178 -1.04 16.23 4.91
C GLY A 178 -1.34 15.57 3.55
N PRO A 179 -2.42 14.77 3.45
CA PRO A 179 -2.86 14.11 2.22
C PRO A 179 -3.59 15.09 1.30
N SER A 180 -3.74 14.72 0.02
CA SER A 180 -4.60 15.40 -0.95
C SER A 180 -6.08 15.01 -0.75
N ALA A 181 -6.68 15.36 0.40
CA ALA A 181 -7.99 14.86 0.82
C ALA A 181 -9.09 15.05 -0.23
N ALA A 182 -9.18 16.22 -0.87
CA ALA A 182 -10.17 16.50 -1.91
C ALA A 182 -10.01 15.58 -3.14
N PHE A 183 -8.77 15.25 -3.51
CA PHE A 183 -8.50 14.30 -4.61
C PHE A 183 -9.03 12.91 -4.29
N TYR A 184 -8.79 12.42 -3.08
CA TYR A 184 -9.25 11.09 -2.66
C TYR A 184 -10.77 11.03 -2.49
N ALA A 185 -11.40 12.09 -2.00
CA ALA A 185 -12.85 12.20 -1.90
C ALA A 185 -13.53 12.18 -3.28
N ASP A 186 -12.99 12.93 -4.25
CA ASP A 186 -13.45 12.90 -5.64
C ASP A 186 -13.29 11.48 -6.24
N LEU A 187 -12.14 10.85 -6.02
CA LEU A 187 -11.87 9.50 -6.51
C LEU A 187 -12.85 8.46 -5.92
N GLN A 188 -13.09 8.52 -4.60
CA GLN A 188 -14.05 7.64 -3.92
C GLN A 188 -15.48 7.89 -4.41
N GLY A 189 -15.84 9.15 -4.64
CA GLY A 189 -17.16 9.52 -5.19
C GLY A 189 -17.40 8.98 -6.60
N ARG A 190 -16.36 8.92 -7.45
CA ARG A 190 -16.43 8.33 -8.80
C ARG A 190 -16.55 6.81 -8.77
N PHE A 191 -15.96 6.16 -7.75
CA PHE A 191 -15.90 4.70 -7.64
C PHE A 191 -16.44 4.21 -6.30
N PRO A 192 -17.76 4.39 -6.01
CA PRO A 192 -18.32 4.13 -4.68
C PRO A 192 -18.29 2.64 -4.27
N THR A 193 -18.16 1.73 -5.24
CA THR A 193 -18.09 0.28 -5.00
C THR A 193 -16.66 -0.22 -4.76
N VAL A 194 -15.65 0.63 -4.96
CA VAL A 194 -14.24 0.30 -4.76
C VAL A 194 -13.75 0.90 -3.45
N GLU A 195 -13.02 0.13 -2.67
CA GLU A 195 -12.29 0.64 -1.52
C GLU A 195 -11.04 1.39 -2.00
N ILE A 196 -11.03 2.72 -1.83
CA ILE A 196 -9.85 3.54 -2.11
C ILE A 196 -9.05 3.70 -0.81
N THR A 197 -7.89 3.06 -0.76
CA THR A 197 -6.93 3.25 0.33
C THR A 197 -6.04 4.46 0.02
N VAL A 198 -6.10 5.45 0.91
CA VAL A 198 -5.29 6.67 0.81
C VAL A 198 -3.83 6.38 1.18
N SER A 199 -2.88 6.89 0.40
CA SER A 199 -1.46 6.80 0.69
C SER A 199 -0.71 8.09 0.33
N GLY A 200 0.28 8.45 1.16
CA GLY A 200 1.12 9.63 0.97
C GLY A 200 0.65 10.87 1.75
N GLY A 201 1.62 11.52 2.39
CA GLY A 201 1.45 12.82 3.05
C GLY A 201 0.99 12.80 4.50
N ILE A 202 0.39 11.73 5.01
CA ILE A 202 -0.15 11.68 6.37
C ILE A 202 0.88 12.16 7.38
N SER A 203 0.48 13.14 8.20
CA SER A 203 1.36 13.81 9.16
C SER A 203 0.84 13.80 10.60
N SER A 204 -0.48 13.66 10.79
CA SER A 204 -1.14 13.78 12.09
C SER A 204 -2.44 12.98 12.15
N MET A 205 -2.99 12.81 13.35
CA MET A 205 -4.32 12.21 13.54
C MET A 205 -5.43 13.07 12.92
N SER A 206 -5.29 14.38 12.91
CA SER A 206 -6.28 15.27 12.27
C SER A 206 -6.42 15.03 10.77
N ASP A 207 -5.34 14.63 10.08
CA ASP A 207 -5.42 14.25 8.67
C ASP A 207 -6.30 13.00 8.49
N ILE A 208 -6.16 12.03 9.39
CA ILE A 208 -6.91 10.77 9.37
C ILE A 208 -8.39 11.02 9.68
N GLU A 209 -8.69 11.85 10.67
CA GLU A 209 -10.04 12.26 11.04
C GLU A 209 -10.73 13.02 9.90
N GLU A 210 -10.00 13.85 9.14
CA GLU A 210 -10.53 14.54 7.97
C GLU A 210 -10.90 13.54 6.86
N LEU A 211 -10.05 12.57 6.58
CA LEU A 211 -10.32 11.51 5.60
C LEU A 211 -11.55 10.68 6.00
N ASP A 212 -11.68 10.33 7.29
CA ASP A 212 -12.85 9.60 7.82
C ASP A 212 -14.15 10.39 7.64
N ARG A 213 -14.13 11.71 7.94
CA ARG A 213 -15.27 12.60 7.70
C ARG A 213 -15.67 12.71 6.23
N GLN A 214 -14.72 12.55 5.31
CA GLN A 214 -14.97 12.52 3.87
C GLN A 214 -15.40 11.15 3.35
N GLY A 215 -15.56 10.13 4.22
CA GLY A 215 -16.05 8.81 3.87
C GLY A 215 -15.00 7.86 3.31
N LEU A 216 -13.70 8.20 3.41
CA LEU A 216 -12.61 7.28 3.08
C LEU A 216 -12.54 6.17 4.14
N ARG A 217 -12.30 4.92 3.70
CA ARG A 217 -12.42 3.74 4.56
C ARG A 217 -11.10 3.22 5.09
N SER A 218 -9.99 3.52 4.40
CA SER A 218 -8.66 3.04 4.77
C SER A 218 -7.55 4.02 4.39
N VAL A 219 -6.50 4.07 5.21
CA VAL A 219 -5.36 4.96 5.02
C VAL A 219 -4.07 4.26 5.41
N ILE A 220 -3.05 4.39 4.56
CA ILE A 220 -1.70 3.91 4.84
C ILE A 220 -0.90 4.99 5.56
N VAL A 221 -0.29 4.62 6.69
CA VAL A 221 0.53 5.51 7.50
C VAL A 221 1.95 4.93 7.60
N GLY A 222 2.91 5.65 7.05
CA GLY A 222 4.33 5.28 7.09
C GLY A 222 5.11 6.20 8.01
N LYS A 223 5.79 7.20 7.44
CA LYS A 223 6.78 8.06 8.11
C LYS A 223 6.26 8.70 9.41
N ALA A 224 4.99 9.08 9.48
CA ALA A 224 4.39 9.68 10.68
C ALA A 224 4.45 8.76 11.91
N LEU A 225 4.32 7.42 11.73
CA LEU A 225 4.49 6.43 12.79
C LEU A 225 5.96 6.31 13.23
N TYR A 226 6.87 6.20 12.28
CA TYR A 226 8.29 6.01 12.57
C TYR A 226 8.94 7.26 13.17
N GLU A 227 8.46 8.46 12.85
CA GLU A 227 8.93 9.72 13.41
C GLU A 227 8.15 10.13 14.69
N GLY A 228 7.22 9.28 15.17
CA GLY A 228 6.47 9.49 16.41
C GLY A 228 5.44 10.63 16.37
N ARG A 229 5.07 11.11 15.18
CA ARG A 229 3.98 12.12 15.03
C ARG A 229 2.60 11.51 15.26
N ILE A 230 2.46 10.24 14.91
CA ILE A 230 1.32 9.39 15.27
C ILE A 230 1.90 8.24 16.08
N THR A 231 1.33 7.99 17.26
CA THR A 231 1.83 6.94 18.14
C THR A 231 0.96 5.67 18.04
N LEU A 232 1.48 4.53 18.48
CA LEU A 232 0.70 3.30 18.56
C LEU A 232 -0.54 3.44 19.48
N LYS A 233 -0.47 4.32 20.51
CA LYS A 233 -1.62 4.63 21.36
C LYS A 233 -2.72 5.40 20.61
N ASP A 234 -2.33 6.25 19.66
CA ASP A 234 -3.29 6.97 18.82
C ASP A 234 -3.99 5.99 17.88
N LEU A 235 -3.26 5.01 17.32
CA LEU A 235 -3.83 3.95 16.49
C LEU A 235 -4.87 3.13 17.26
N ALA A 236 -4.55 2.74 18.50
CA ALA A 236 -5.46 1.95 19.34
C ALA A 236 -6.80 2.65 19.61
N ARG A 237 -6.86 3.99 19.58
CA ARG A 237 -8.11 4.76 19.73
C ARG A 237 -9.02 4.71 18.49
N CYS A 238 -8.45 4.40 17.34
CA CYS A 238 -9.16 4.31 16.07
C CYS A 238 -9.62 2.90 15.74
N LEU A 239 -9.34 1.92 16.61
CA LEU A 239 -9.82 0.56 16.41
C LEU A 239 -11.31 0.48 16.78
N PRO A 240 -12.14 -0.23 16.01
CA PRO A 240 -13.48 -0.56 16.47
C PRO A 240 -13.33 -1.31 17.80
N ASN A 241 -14.07 -0.87 18.80
CA ASN A 241 -14.11 -1.52 20.12
C ASN A 241 -14.27 -3.03 19.93
N ALA A 242 -13.28 -3.79 20.41
CA ALA A 242 -13.31 -5.24 20.44
C ALA A 242 -14.41 -5.74 21.38
#